data_22d34d1232cd19b6b7859a08ab408001
#
_entry.id   22d34d1232cd19b6b7859a08ab408001
#
_cell.length_a   1.000
_cell.length_b   1.000
_cell.length_c   1.000
_cell.angle_alpha   90.00
_cell.angle_beta   90.00
_cell.angle_gamma   90.00
#
_symmetry.space_group_name_H-M   'P 1'
#
loop_
_entity.id
_entity.type
_entity.pdbx_description
1 polymer ?
#
loop_
_entity_poly.entity_id
_entity_poly.type
_entity_poly.pdbx_seq_one_letter_code
_entity_poly.pdbx_strand_id
1 'polypeptide(L)'
;MKELEYSNNKNGEIISSLHNENRSARAFRSKKEEKRYWILLIALIVLGILFSYGLLVYNNPVPVDSPSFIPVARRRMVALVTMVIAVICQSLSTVAFQSITNNRVITPSLLGFEALYSTIHTSTMFFFGANAFISFRGIGSFVFQVVIMVLMCLILYGWLLSGKYGNLQLMLLVGVIIGTGLKSLSSFMRRLLAPSEFDILQAKLFGSVNNAASEYFPIAIPIVIVAAILILAYSKKLNVLSLGKDVCTSLGVNHQSNIIYTLILVSVLMSISTALVGPLTFYGFLVATLSYQVVPTYDHRYVFPMALAIGFLILTGSYFFMYHVFNAQGVVSVIIEMFGGITFLIVLLRKGTL
;
A
#
# COMPACT_ATOMS: atom_id res chain seq x y z
N MET A 1 41.99 16.99 48.04
CA MET A 1 41.06 15.93 48.50
C MET A 1 39.59 16.29 48.29
N LYS A 2 39.09 17.48 48.63
CA LYS A 2 37.70 17.90 48.45
C LYS A 2 37.21 18.01 46.97
N GLU A 3 38.07 18.36 46.03
CA GLU A 3 37.73 18.42 44.61
C GLU A 3 37.58 17.06 43.94
N LEU A 4 38.32 16.06 44.41
CA LEU A 4 38.20 14.68 43.92
C LEU A 4 36.93 13.99 44.43
N GLU A 5 36.47 14.30 45.63
CA GLU A 5 35.20 13.84 46.18
C GLU A 5 34.00 14.45 45.45
N TYR A 6 34.08 15.77 45.10
CA TYR A 6 33.01 16.45 44.34
C TYR A 6 32.87 15.93 42.90
N SER A 7 33.99 15.61 42.25
CA SER A 7 33.99 15.02 40.91
C SER A 7 33.43 13.59 40.92
N ASN A 8 33.76 12.78 41.92
CA ASN A 8 33.27 11.41 42.05
C ASN A 8 31.73 11.38 42.35
N ASN A 9 31.24 12.33 43.17
CA ASN A 9 29.82 12.40 43.50
C ASN A 9 28.98 12.84 42.28
N LYS A 10 29.48 13.79 41.47
CA LYS A 10 28.83 14.21 40.23
C LYS A 10 28.82 13.15 39.16
N ASN A 11 29.88 12.39 39.03
CA ASN A 11 29.92 11.23 38.13
C ASN A 11 29.04 10.07 38.62
N GLY A 12 28.91 9.86 39.92
CA GLY A 12 27.96 8.92 40.52
C GLY A 12 26.51 9.30 40.28
N GLU A 13 26.17 10.58 40.40
CA GLU A 13 24.83 11.08 40.09
C GLU A 13 24.49 11.02 38.58
N ILE A 14 25.47 11.31 37.71
CA ILE A 14 25.30 11.16 36.24
C ILE A 14 25.14 9.69 35.87
N ILE A 15 25.93 8.79 36.45
CA ILE A 15 25.82 7.35 36.21
C ILE A 15 24.50 6.81 36.77
N SER A 16 24.05 7.26 37.95
CA SER A 16 22.75 6.86 38.51
C SER A 16 21.57 7.45 37.74
N SER A 17 21.69 8.66 37.20
CA SER A 17 20.65 9.24 36.33
C SER A 17 20.59 8.53 34.95
N LEU A 18 21.74 8.09 34.41
CA LEU A 18 21.81 7.28 33.21
C LEU A 18 21.31 5.82 33.44
N HIS A 19 21.43 5.33 34.65
CA HIS A 19 20.91 3.99 35.02
C HIS A 19 19.43 4.01 35.38
N ASN A 20 18.89 5.16 35.77
CA ASN A 20 17.48 5.34 36.13
C ASN A 20 16.59 5.82 34.96
N GLU A 21 17.13 6.08 33.77
CA GLU A 21 16.36 6.01 32.55
C GLU A 21 15.92 4.55 32.38
N ASN A 22 14.74 4.26 32.89
CA ASN A 22 14.04 3.00 32.66
C ASN A 22 14.07 2.70 31.16
N ARG A 23 15.07 1.99 30.68
CA ARG A 23 15.11 1.36 29.36
C ARG A 23 14.03 0.28 29.35
N SER A 24 12.75 0.74 29.36
CA SER A 24 11.63 -0.17 29.25
C SER A 24 11.67 -0.71 27.83
N ALA A 25 11.71 -2.03 27.67
CA ALA A 25 11.50 -2.73 26.39
C ALA A 25 10.07 -2.55 25.85
N ARG A 26 9.37 -1.49 26.29
CA ARG A 26 8.01 -1.13 25.88
C ARG A 26 8.06 -0.40 24.55
N ALA A 27 7.07 -0.67 23.69
CA ALA A 27 6.93 -0.03 22.39
C ALA A 27 6.68 1.50 22.50
N PHE A 28 6.11 1.96 23.61
CA PHE A 28 5.82 3.38 23.89
C PHE A 28 6.69 3.90 25.03
N ARG A 29 7.18 5.13 24.91
CA ARG A 29 7.99 5.80 25.94
C ARG A 29 7.17 6.12 27.19
N SER A 30 5.87 6.39 27.05
CA SER A 30 5.00 6.72 28.17
C SER A 30 3.58 6.15 27.98
N LYS A 31 2.87 5.92 29.11
CA LYS A 31 1.45 5.54 29.10
C LYS A 31 0.55 6.58 28.40
N LYS A 32 0.96 7.87 28.41
CA LYS A 32 0.24 8.97 27.75
C LYS A 32 0.32 8.81 26.21
N GLU A 33 1.49 8.45 25.66
CA GLU A 33 1.66 8.17 24.23
C GLU A 33 0.85 6.96 23.80
N GLU A 34 0.88 5.88 24.58
CA GLU A 34 0.07 4.68 24.34
C GLU A 34 -1.43 5.00 24.30
N LYS A 35 -1.93 5.76 25.31
CA LYS A 35 -3.34 6.18 25.34
C LYS A 35 -3.71 7.06 24.14
N ARG A 36 -2.82 8.01 23.75
CA ARG A 36 -3.03 8.85 22.56
C ARG A 36 -3.09 8.03 21.28
N TYR A 37 -2.23 7.03 21.15
CA TYR A 37 -2.24 6.09 20.00
C TYR A 37 -3.59 5.39 19.88
N TRP A 38 -4.10 4.79 20.97
CA TRP A 38 -5.37 4.07 20.94
C TRP A 38 -6.57 4.98 20.69
N ILE A 39 -6.60 6.16 21.28
CA ILE A 39 -7.66 7.15 21.02
C ILE A 39 -7.68 7.53 19.55
N LEU A 40 -6.51 7.80 18.97
CA LEU A 40 -6.41 8.21 17.57
C LEU A 40 -6.80 7.05 16.64
N LEU A 41 -6.32 5.83 16.91
CA LEU A 41 -6.68 4.64 16.13
C LEU A 41 -8.20 4.42 16.10
N ILE A 42 -8.83 4.47 17.27
CA ILE A 42 -10.29 4.30 17.38
C ILE A 42 -11.02 5.44 16.66
N ALA A 43 -10.57 6.69 16.81
CA ALA A 43 -11.17 7.83 16.13
C ALA A 43 -11.12 7.71 14.61
N LEU A 44 -9.98 7.27 14.05
CA LEU A 44 -9.82 7.05 12.60
C LEU A 44 -10.73 5.93 12.10
N ILE A 45 -10.83 4.82 12.85
CA ILE A 45 -11.71 3.69 12.50
C ILE A 45 -13.18 4.14 12.53
N VAL A 46 -13.60 4.83 13.58
CA VAL A 46 -14.97 5.34 13.71
C VAL A 46 -15.31 6.29 12.56
N LEU A 47 -14.40 7.21 12.24
CA LEU A 47 -14.59 8.15 11.13
C LEU A 47 -14.68 7.42 9.78
N GLY A 48 -13.83 6.42 9.54
CA GLY A 48 -13.90 5.58 8.35
C GLY A 48 -15.21 4.79 8.24
N ILE A 49 -15.72 4.27 9.37
CA ILE A 49 -17.03 3.60 9.42
C ILE A 49 -18.16 4.59 9.13
N LEU A 50 -18.09 5.82 9.65
CA LEU A 50 -19.09 6.86 9.35
C LEU A 50 -19.12 7.21 7.85
N PHE A 51 -17.98 7.38 7.21
CA PHE A 51 -17.94 7.58 5.75
C PHE A 51 -18.45 6.36 4.99
N SER A 52 -18.13 5.15 5.43
CA SER A 52 -18.64 3.92 4.82
C SER A 52 -20.15 3.80 4.95
N TYR A 53 -20.71 4.14 6.10
CA TYR A 53 -22.16 4.20 6.32
C TYR A 53 -22.78 5.26 5.41
N GLY A 54 -22.16 6.45 5.33
CA GLY A 54 -22.58 7.49 4.39
C GLY A 54 -22.61 7.00 2.94
N LEU A 55 -21.56 6.30 2.49
CA LEU A 55 -21.52 5.74 1.13
C LEU A 55 -22.63 4.71 0.87
N LEU A 56 -23.06 3.95 1.88
CA LEU A 56 -24.12 2.96 1.74
C LEU A 56 -25.53 3.58 1.70
N VAL A 57 -25.79 4.51 2.61
CA VAL A 57 -27.15 4.96 2.93
C VAL A 57 -27.44 6.37 2.42
N TYR A 58 -26.47 7.29 2.51
CA TYR A 58 -26.69 8.70 2.20
C TYR A 58 -26.95 8.91 0.71
N ASN A 59 -27.96 9.72 0.41
CA ASN A 59 -28.36 10.14 -0.94
C ASN A 59 -28.47 8.95 -1.92
N ASN A 60 -29.30 7.95 -1.54
CA ASN A 60 -29.59 6.86 -2.46
C ASN A 60 -30.46 7.41 -3.62
N PRO A 61 -30.04 7.30 -4.89
CA PRO A 61 -30.78 7.83 -6.03
C PRO A 61 -32.11 7.09 -6.28
N VAL A 62 -32.34 5.97 -5.57
CA VAL A 62 -33.48 5.09 -5.81
C VAL A 62 -34.29 4.91 -4.50
N PRO A 63 -35.62 5.12 -4.50
CA PRO A 63 -36.48 4.84 -3.38
C PRO A 63 -36.41 3.37 -2.94
N VAL A 64 -36.62 3.12 -1.64
CA VAL A 64 -36.53 1.78 -1.04
C VAL A 64 -37.51 0.78 -1.70
N ASP A 65 -38.66 1.26 -2.15
CA ASP A 65 -39.74 0.45 -2.77
C ASP A 65 -39.48 0.15 -4.26
N SER A 66 -38.40 0.65 -4.83
CA SER A 66 -38.08 0.45 -6.27
C SER A 66 -37.38 -0.90 -6.50
N PRO A 67 -37.69 -1.64 -7.58
CA PRO A 67 -36.98 -2.85 -7.99
C PRO A 67 -35.48 -2.66 -8.17
N SER A 68 -35.04 -1.45 -8.47
CA SER A 68 -33.63 -1.09 -8.69
C SER A 68 -32.86 -0.85 -7.38
N PHE A 69 -33.50 -0.82 -6.21
CA PHE A 69 -32.87 -0.58 -4.92
C PHE A 69 -31.83 -1.65 -4.57
N ILE A 70 -32.21 -2.93 -4.69
CA ILE A 70 -31.33 -4.07 -4.37
C ILE A 70 -30.06 -4.10 -5.24
N PRO A 71 -30.15 -3.96 -6.57
CA PRO A 71 -28.95 -3.87 -7.42
C PRO A 71 -28.00 -2.71 -7.05
N VAL A 72 -28.55 -1.53 -6.75
CA VAL A 72 -27.75 -0.36 -6.33
C VAL A 72 -27.06 -0.62 -4.97
N ALA A 73 -27.80 -1.14 -3.99
CA ALA A 73 -27.24 -1.47 -2.67
C ALA A 73 -26.15 -2.53 -2.78
N ARG A 74 -26.34 -3.57 -3.60
CA ARG A 74 -25.34 -4.61 -3.86
C ARG A 74 -24.07 -4.02 -4.48
N ARG A 75 -24.19 -3.11 -5.45
CA ARG A 75 -23.05 -2.45 -6.09
C ARG A 75 -22.26 -1.59 -5.10
N ARG A 76 -22.93 -0.84 -4.22
CA ARG A 76 -22.30 -0.07 -3.14
C ARG A 76 -21.57 -0.98 -2.15
N MET A 77 -22.14 -2.12 -1.79
CA MET A 77 -21.51 -3.11 -0.92
C MET A 77 -20.25 -3.71 -1.58
N VAL A 78 -20.32 -4.07 -2.86
CA VAL A 78 -19.16 -4.57 -3.63
C VAL A 78 -18.04 -3.53 -3.63
N ALA A 79 -18.36 -2.25 -3.85
CA ALA A 79 -17.36 -1.18 -3.80
C ALA A 79 -16.70 -1.06 -2.42
N LEU A 80 -17.48 -1.14 -1.32
CA LEU A 80 -16.94 -1.11 0.05
C LEU A 80 -16.02 -2.30 0.36
N VAL A 81 -16.43 -3.51 0.00
CA VAL A 81 -15.59 -4.72 0.16
C VAL A 81 -14.29 -4.55 -0.63
N THR A 82 -14.38 -4.04 -1.85
CA THR A 82 -13.20 -3.75 -2.68
C THR A 82 -12.29 -2.70 -2.02
N MET A 83 -12.84 -1.65 -1.41
CA MET A 83 -12.06 -0.66 -0.65
C MET A 83 -11.29 -1.33 0.48
N VAL A 84 -11.94 -2.19 1.27
CA VAL A 84 -11.27 -2.91 2.37
C VAL A 84 -10.13 -3.78 1.85
N ILE A 85 -10.35 -4.53 0.76
CA ILE A 85 -9.31 -5.36 0.13
C ILE A 85 -8.13 -4.48 -0.34
N ALA A 86 -8.41 -3.38 -1.04
CA ALA A 86 -7.39 -2.46 -1.53
C ALA A 86 -6.59 -1.83 -0.38
N VAL A 87 -7.27 -1.42 0.71
CA VAL A 87 -6.63 -0.89 1.92
C VAL A 87 -5.66 -1.90 2.53
N ILE A 88 -6.11 -3.14 2.74
CA ILE A 88 -5.27 -4.20 3.30
C ILE A 88 -4.04 -4.43 2.41
N CYS A 89 -4.26 -4.60 1.11
CA CYS A 89 -3.20 -4.88 0.16
C CYS A 89 -2.17 -3.73 0.09
N GLN A 90 -2.61 -2.51 -0.11
CA GLN A 90 -1.74 -1.36 -0.32
C GLN A 90 -1.02 -0.94 0.97
N SER A 91 -1.73 -0.89 2.10
CA SER A 91 -1.16 -0.45 3.37
C SER A 91 -0.10 -1.42 3.89
N LEU A 92 -0.42 -2.72 3.95
CA LEU A 92 0.50 -3.73 4.45
C LEU A 92 1.71 -3.89 3.52
N SER A 93 1.48 -3.93 2.19
CA SER A 93 2.55 -4.05 1.21
C SER A 93 3.52 -2.88 1.28
N THR A 94 3.00 -1.65 1.35
CA THR A 94 3.87 -0.47 1.31
C THR A 94 4.70 -0.35 2.59
N VAL A 95 4.09 -0.53 3.76
CA VAL A 95 4.82 -0.50 5.03
C VAL A 95 5.87 -1.62 5.09
N ALA A 96 5.52 -2.86 4.73
CA ALA A 96 6.46 -3.97 4.69
C ALA A 96 7.61 -3.73 3.71
N PHE A 97 7.29 -3.22 2.52
CA PHE A 97 8.28 -2.93 1.49
C PHE A 97 9.26 -1.81 1.91
N GLN A 98 8.75 -0.71 2.47
CA GLN A 98 9.58 0.38 2.99
C GLN A 98 10.50 -0.09 4.12
N SER A 99 10.06 -1.06 4.91
CA SER A 99 10.86 -1.63 6.00
C SER A 99 12.01 -2.48 5.50
N ILE A 100 11.79 -3.33 4.48
CA ILE A 100 12.87 -4.16 3.92
C ILE A 100 13.84 -3.36 3.05
N THR A 101 13.36 -2.28 2.41
CA THR A 101 14.20 -1.39 1.60
C THR A 101 14.94 -0.37 2.45
N ASN A 102 14.62 -0.27 3.73
CA ASN A 102 15.10 0.75 4.65
C ASN A 102 14.97 2.17 4.05
N ASN A 103 13.93 2.37 3.26
CA ASN A 103 13.67 3.63 2.56
C ASN A 103 12.16 3.92 2.55
N ARG A 104 11.76 5.01 3.23
CA ARG A 104 10.37 5.42 3.39
C ARG A 104 9.79 6.16 2.18
N VAL A 105 10.61 6.47 1.20
CA VAL A 105 10.17 7.19 0.00
C VAL A 105 9.74 6.22 -1.10
N ILE A 106 10.32 5.03 -1.12
CA ILE A 106 10.10 4.05 -2.19
C ILE A 106 8.85 3.22 -1.87
N THR A 107 8.01 3.02 -2.88
CA THR A 107 6.80 2.19 -2.80
C THR A 107 6.85 1.01 -3.76
N PRO A 108 6.12 -0.09 -3.49
CA PRO A 108 6.04 -1.20 -4.42
C PRO A 108 5.52 -0.81 -5.80
N SER A 109 4.62 0.18 -5.88
CA SER A 109 4.07 0.69 -7.15
C SER A 109 5.15 1.12 -8.15
N LEU A 110 6.28 1.63 -7.65
CA LEU A 110 7.41 2.04 -8.48
C LEU A 110 8.15 0.85 -9.13
N LEU A 111 7.98 -0.36 -8.63
CA LEU A 111 8.62 -1.57 -9.16
C LEU A 111 7.99 -2.10 -10.45
N GLY A 112 7.05 -1.37 -11.02
CA GLY A 112 6.47 -1.69 -12.31
C GLY A 112 5.15 -2.47 -12.28
N PHE A 113 4.54 -2.74 -11.12
CA PHE A 113 3.22 -3.41 -11.04
C PHE A 113 2.17 -2.70 -11.88
N GLU A 114 2.08 -1.38 -11.75
CA GLU A 114 1.12 -0.58 -12.49
C GLU A 114 1.44 -0.48 -13.98
N ALA A 115 2.73 -0.44 -14.30
CA ALA A 115 3.18 -0.45 -15.69
C ALA A 115 2.81 -1.79 -16.37
N LEU A 116 3.00 -2.89 -15.66
CA LEU A 116 2.65 -4.22 -16.16
C LEU A 116 1.14 -4.37 -16.34
N TYR A 117 0.34 -3.91 -15.37
CA TYR A 117 -1.11 -3.82 -15.51
C TYR A 117 -1.54 -3.07 -16.76
N SER A 118 -1.00 -1.85 -16.94
CA SER A 118 -1.28 -1.02 -18.10
C SER A 118 -0.85 -1.71 -19.39
N THR A 119 0.31 -2.36 -19.40
CA THR A 119 0.82 -3.08 -20.58
C THR A 119 -0.07 -4.27 -20.94
N ILE A 120 -0.51 -5.08 -19.98
CA ILE A 120 -1.42 -6.21 -20.22
C ILE A 120 -2.71 -5.73 -20.87
N HIS A 121 -3.36 -4.73 -20.28
CA HIS A 121 -4.62 -4.22 -20.82
C HIS A 121 -4.45 -3.52 -22.17
N THR A 122 -3.39 -2.73 -22.34
CA THR A 122 -3.10 -2.07 -23.61
C THR A 122 -2.78 -3.08 -24.72
N SER A 123 -1.97 -4.08 -24.42
CA SER A 123 -1.66 -5.15 -25.38
C SER A 123 -2.90 -5.95 -25.77
N THR A 124 -3.76 -6.25 -24.79
CA THR A 124 -5.03 -6.95 -25.07
C THR A 124 -5.91 -6.13 -26.03
N MET A 125 -6.04 -4.83 -25.79
CA MET A 125 -6.80 -3.92 -26.67
C MET A 125 -6.15 -3.83 -28.06
N PHE A 126 -4.83 -3.64 -28.11
CA PHE A 126 -4.09 -3.40 -29.35
C PHE A 126 -4.06 -4.62 -30.29
N PHE A 127 -3.84 -5.83 -29.76
CA PHE A 127 -3.71 -7.02 -30.58
C PHE A 127 -5.05 -7.72 -30.86
N PHE A 128 -6.02 -7.62 -29.96
CA PHE A 128 -7.27 -8.38 -30.03
C PHE A 128 -8.51 -7.48 -30.21
N GLY A 129 -8.35 -6.15 -30.11
CA GLY A 129 -9.42 -5.17 -30.32
C GLY A 129 -10.43 -5.06 -29.16
N ALA A 130 -11.39 -4.15 -29.32
CA ALA A 130 -12.36 -3.80 -28.27
C ALA A 130 -13.26 -4.97 -27.85
N ASN A 131 -13.70 -5.83 -28.80
CA ASN A 131 -14.58 -6.95 -28.49
C ASN A 131 -13.90 -7.98 -27.59
N ALA A 132 -12.67 -8.35 -27.91
CA ALA A 132 -11.87 -9.27 -27.09
C ALA A 132 -11.54 -8.65 -25.73
N PHE A 133 -11.20 -7.35 -25.69
CA PHE A 133 -10.95 -6.63 -24.46
C PHE A 133 -12.16 -6.60 -23.52
N ILE A 134 -13.35 -6.38 -24.03
CA ILE A 134 -14.60 -6.40 -23.25
C ILE A 134 -14.90 -7.82 -22.78
N SER A 135 -14.65 -8.82 -23.62
CA SER A 135 -14.84 -10.24 -23.28
C SER A 135 -13.77 -10.78 -22.33
N PHE A 136 -12.59 -10.12 -22.24
CA PHE A 136 -11.53 -10.46 -21.31
C PHE A 136 -11.89 -10.01 -19.88
N ARG A 137 -13.05 -10.50 -19.42
CA ARG A 137 -13.59 -10.31 -18.07
C ARG A 137 -13.84 -11.69 -17.46
N GLY A 138 -14.00 -11.70 -16.13
CA GLY A 138 -14.26 -12.92 -15.39
C GLY A 138 -13.06 -13.43 -14.60
N ILE A 139 -13.30 -14.48 -13.82
CA ILE A 139 -12.32 -15.05 -12.89
C ILE A 139 -11.03 -15.48 -13.59
N GLY A 140 -11.14 -16.07 -14.79
CA GLY A 140 -9.97 -16.55 -15.54
C GLY A 140 -9.00 -15.43 -15.92
N SER A 141 -9.49 -14.30 -16.41
CA SER A 141 -8.66 -13.15 -16.77
C SER A 141 -8.07 -12.47 -15.53
N PHE A 142 -8.82 -12.40 -14.43
CA PHE A 142 -8.31 -11.90 -13.15
C PHE A 142 -7.14 -12.74 -12.63
N VAL A 143 -7.32 -14.07 -12.57
CA VAL A 143 -6.26 -14.99 -12.12
C VAL A 143 -5.05 -14.92 -13.02
N PHE A 144 -5.25 -14.95 -14.34
CA PHE A 144 -4.17 -14.83 -15.34
C PHE A 144 -3.36 -13.55 -15.12
N GLN A 145 -4.02 -12.42 -14.93
CA GLN A 145 -3.37 -11.13 -14.68
C GLN A 145 -2.57 -11.15 -13.38
N VAL A 146 -3.17 -11.63 -12.28
CA VAL A 146 -2.48 -11.72 -10.97
C VAL A 146 -1.26 -12.64 -11.08
N VAL A 147 -1.40 -13.81 -11.71
CA VAL A 147 -0.31 -14.78 -11.88
C VAL A 147 0.85 -14.18 -12.70
N ILE A 148 0.56 -13.53 -13.82
CA ILE A 148 1.61 -12.88 -14.64
C ILE A 148 2.33 -11.78 -13.82
N MET A 149 1.58 -10.93 -13.10
CA MET A 149 2.16 -9.87 -12.30
C MET A 149 3.06 -10.43 -11.18
N VAL A 150 2.62 -11.48 -10.49
CA VAL A 150 3.42 -12.15 -9.46
C VAL A 150 4.65 -12.81 -10.07
N LEU A 151 4.50 -13.57 -11.15
CA LEU A 151 5.62 -14.26 -11.82
C LEU A 151 6.68 -13.28 -12.31
N MET A 152 6.29 -12.19 -12.97
CA MET A 152 7.23 -11.16 -13.42
C MET A 152 8.01 -10.55 -12.25
N CYS A 153 7.33 -10.28 -11.14
CA CYS A 153 8.01 -9.80 -9.94
C CYS A 153 8.96 -10.83 -9.34
N LEU A 154 8.55 -12.10 -9.26
CA LEU A 154 9.39 -13.17 -8.73
C LEU A 154 10.61 -13.43 -9.61
N ILE A 155 10.47 -13.40 -10.93
CA ILE A 155 11.58 -13.54 -11.86
C ILE A 155 12.59 -12.40 -11.68
N LEU A 156 12.11 -11.15 -11.65
CA LEU A 156 12.97 -9.99 -11.48
C LEU A 156 13.68 -10.00 -10.12
N TYR A 157 12.93 -10.23 -9.05
CA TYR A 157 13.49 -10.14 -7.70
C TYR A 157 14.29 -11.39 -7.33
N GLY A 158 13.80 -12.57 -7.70
CA GLY A 158 14.50 -13.81 -7.49
C GLY A 158 15.87 -13.79 -8.18
N TRP A 159 15.91 -13.38 -9.45
CA TRP A 159 17.14 -13.31 -10.21
C TRP A 159 18.13 -12.27 -9.66
N LEU A 160 17.65 -11.05 -9.37
CA LEU A 160 18.50 -9.96 -8.91
C LEU A 160 18.99 -10.12 -7.46
N LEU A 161 18.20 -10.75 -6.60
CA LEU A 161 18.55 -10.94 -5.19
C LEU A 161 19.26 -12.26 -4.89
N SER A 162 19.08 -13.29 -5.74
CA SER A 162 19.70 -14.62 -5.53
C SER A 162 21.18 -14.67 -5.90
N GLY A 163 21.72 -13.65 -6.59
CA GLY A 163 23.12 -13.60 -6.98
C GLY A 163 24.07 -13.31 -5.81
N LYS A 164 25.36 -13.67 -5.98
CA LYS A 164 26.45 -13.39 -5.03
C LYS A 164 26.54 -11.90 -4.61
N TYR A 165 26.06 -11.02 -5.44
CA TYR A 165 26.03 -9.56 -5.27
C TYR A 165 24.60 -9.02 -5.09
N GLY A 166 23.67 -9.81 -4.57
CA GLY A 166 22.29 -9.41 -4.36
C GLY A 166 22.21 -8.02 -3.69
N ASN A 167 21.88 -7.01 -4.49
CA ASN A 167 21.78 -5.62 -4.05
C ASN A 167 20.37 -5.12 -4.27
N LEU A 168 19.71 -4.79 -3.15
CA LEU A 168 18.35 -4.29 -3.15
C LEU A 168 18.20 -2.97 -3.94
N GLN A 169 19.23 -2.10 -3.90
CA GLN A 169 19.21 -0.84 -4.63
C GLN A 169 19.27 -1.06 -6.15
N LEU A 170 20.09 -2.01 -6.61
CA LEU A 170 20.12 -2.40 -8.02
C LEU A 170 18.79 -3.02 -8.45
N MET A 171 18.17 -3.84 -7.62
CA MET A 171 16.83 -4.38 -7.88
C MET A 171 15.79 -3.28 -8.08
N LEU A 172 15.79 -2.28 -7.22
CA LEU A 172 14.89 -1.13 -7.33
C LEU A 172 15.13 -0.35 -8.61
N LEU A 173 16.39 -0.08 -8.95
CA LEU A 173 16.77 0.64 -10.17
C LEU A 173 16.30 -0.11 -11.43
N VAL A 174 16.57 -1.42 -11.51
CA VAL A 174 16.15 -2.27 -12.63
C VAL A 174 14.61 -2.31 -12.72
N GLY A 175 13.91 -2.43 -11.59
CA GLY A 175 12.46 -2.39 -11.54
C GLY A 175 11.87 -1.10 -12.11
N VAL A 176 12.45 0.06 -11.76
CA VAL A 176 12.05 1.37 -12.28
C VAL A 176 12.32 1.47 -13.80
N ILE A 177 13.48 1.01 -14.27
CA ILE A 177 13.84 1.03 -15.70
C ILE A 177 12.84 0.17 -16.49
N ILE A 178 12.58 -1.07 -16.07
CA ILE A 178 11.63 -1.97 -16.72
C ILE A 178 10.22 -1.38 -16.68
N GLY A 179 9.80 -0.85 -15.52
CA GLY A 179 8.50 -0.19 -15.39
C GLY A 179 8.35 0.99 -16.36
N THR A 180 9.40 1.80 -16.53
CA THR A 180 9.41 2.93 -17.47
C THR A 180 9.37 2.44 -18.92
N GLY A 181 10.11 1.39 -19.25
CA GLY A 181 10.07 0.75 -20.57
C GLY A 181 8.68 0.22 -20.92
N LEU A 182 8.03 -0.48 -19.98
CA LEU A 182 6.66 -0.97 -20.15
C LEU A 182 5.64 0.16 -20.32
N LYS A 183 5.76 1.24 -19.55
CA LYS A 183 4.92 2.44 -19.72
C LYS A 183 5.11 3.08 -21.09
N SER A 184 6.34 3.16 -21.58
CA SER A 184 6.66 3.71 -22.91
C SER A 184 6.07 2.84 -24.02
N LEU A 185 6.19 1.50 -23.91
CA LEU A 185 5.59 0.56 -24.85
C LEU A 185 4.06 0.69 -24.86
N SER A 186 3.42 0.73 -23.68
CA SER A 186 1.98 0.94 -23.57
C SER A 186 1.54 2.27 -24.17
N SER A 187 2.32 3.32 -23.94
CA SER A 187 2.02 4.65 -24.50
C SER A 187 2.13 4.68 -26.03
N PHE A 188 3.10 3.97 -26.58
CA PHE A 188 3.23 3.79 -28.03
C PHE A 188 2.02 3.07 -28.61
N MET A 189 1.66 1.91 -28.06
CA MET A 189 0.49 1.15 -28.52
C MET A 189 -0.81 1.97 -28.43
N ARG A 190 -1.01 2.71 -27.34
CA ARG A 190 -2.21 3.57 -27.16
C ARG A 190 -2.35 4.65 -28.23
N ARG A 191 -1.26 5.20 -28.75
CA ARG A 191 -1.29 6.21 -29.83
C ARG A 191 -1.78 5.65 -31.17
N LEU A 192 -1.75 4.34 -31.34
CA LEU A 192 -2.16 3.65 -32.56
C LEU A 192 -3.62 3.14 -32.48
N LEU A 193 -4.27 3.23 -31.32
CA LEU A 193 -5.66 2.81 -31.14
C LEU A 193 -6.64 3.82 -31.78
N ALA A 194 -7.79 3.32 -32.23
CA ALA A 194 -8.90 4.17 -32.60
C ALA A 194 -9.41 4.97 -31.37
N PRO A 195 -9.96 6.19 -31.57
CA PRO A 195 -10.41 7.02 -30.44
C PRO A 195 -11.39 6.29 -29.50
N SER A 196 -12.34 5.54 -30.03
CA SER A 196 -13.30 4.75 -29.24
C SER A 196 -12.63 3.64 -28.41
N GLU A 197 -11.61 2.98 -28.94
CA GLU A 197 -10.83 1.96 -28.24
C GLU A 197 -9.96 2.57 -27.15
N PHE A 198 -9.38 3.74 -27.43
CA PHE A 198 -8.62 4.50 -26.45
C PHE A 198 -9.48 4.88 -25.25
N ASP A 199 -10.71 5.39 -25.46
CA ASP A 199 -11.60 5.78 -24.38
C ASP A 199 -12.02 4.60 -23.50
N ILE A 200 -12.36 3.45 -24.11
CA ILE A 200 -12.67 2.20 -23.37
C ILE A 200 -11.49 1.75 -22.53
N LEU A 201 -10.29 1.75 -23.11
CA LEU A 201 -9.06 1.38 -22.42
C LEU A 201 -8.74 2.34 -21.28
N GLN A 202 -8.83 3.64 -21.53
CA GLN A 202 -8.53 4.68 -20.55
C GLN A 202 -9.44 4.58 -19.32
N ALA A 203 -10.72 4.32 -19.53
CA ALA A 203 -11.67 4.10 -18.44
C ALA A 203 -11.27 2.91 -17.54
N LYS A 204 -10.65 1.86 -18.10
CA LYS A 204 -10.16 0.70 -17.34
C LYS A 204 -8.84 0.98 -16.63
N LEU A 205 -7.97 1.79 -17.22
CA LEU A 205 -6.65 2.11 -16.66
C LEU A 205 -6.71 3.08 -15.48
N PHE A 206 -7.79 3.82 -15.32
CA PHE A 206 -8.01 4.61 -14.11
C PHE A 206 -8.32 3.70 -12.91
N GLY A 207 -7.60 3.92 -11.81
CA GLY A 207 -7.85 3.21 -10.56
C GLY A 207 -9.22 3.57 -9.97
N SER A 208 -10.10 2.58 -9.89
CA SER A 208 -11.44 2.75 -9.32
C SER A 208 -11.94 1.45 -8.69
N VAL A 209 -12.50 1.55 -7.48
CA VAL A 209 -13.15 0.39 -6.83
C VAL A 209 -14.36 -0.12 -7.59
N ASN A 210 -14.93 0.71 -8.47
CA ASN A 210 -16.04 0.32 -9.34
C ASN A 210 -15.62 -0.62 -10.49
N ASN A 211 -14.32 -0.78 -10.71
CA ASN A 211 -13.76 -1.74 -11.68
C ASN A 211 -13.84 -3.19 -11.20
N ALA A 212 -14.00 -3.39 -9.90
CA ALA A 212 -14.04 -4.72 -9.31
C ALA A 212 -15.40 -5.38 -9.52
N ALA A 213 -15.37 -6.64 -9.91
CA ALA A 213 -16.54 -7.50 -9.97
C ALA A 213 -16.58 -8.44 -8.76
N SER A 214 -17.77 -8.66 -8.18
CA SER A 214 -17.95 -9.55 -7.03
C SER A 214 -17.52 -10.98 -7.29
N GLU A 215 -17.46 -11.41 -8.55
CA GLU A 215 -17.01 -12.74 -8.97
C GLU A 215 -15.53 -13.01 -8.64
N TYR A 216 -14.70 -11.97 -8.42
CA TYR A 216 -13.29 -12.11 -8.06
C TYR A 216 -13.08 -12.37 -6.56
N PHE A 217 -14.06 -12.04 -5.72
CA PHE A 217 -13.95 -12.12 -4.26
C PHE A 217 -13.67 -13.52 -3.71
N PRO A 218 -14.28 -14.60 -4.22
CA PRO A 218 -14.01 -15.95 -3.73
C PRO A 218 -12.53 -16.36 -3.82
N ILE A 219 -11.79 -15.78 -4.76
CA ILE A 219 -10.35 -16.04 -4.94
C ILE A 219 -9.52 -14.95 -4.23
N ALA A 220 -9.86 -13.68 -4.43
CA ALA A 220 -9.09 -12.57 -3.90
C ALA A 220 -9.10 -12.53 -2.36
N ILE A 221 -10.26 -12.68 -1.72
CA ILE A 221 -10.39 -12.55 -0.26
C ILE A 221 -9.56 -13.58 0.50
N PRO A 222 -9.63 -14.90 0.22
CA PRO A 222 -8.81 -15.88 0.93
C PRO A 222 -7.32 -15.62 0.79
N ILE A 223 -6.85 -15.30 -0.41
CA ILE A 223 -5.43 -15.05 -0.68
C ILE A 223 -4.96 -13.80 0.08
N VAL A 224 -5.75 -12.72 0.05
CA VAL A 224 -5.43 -11.48 0.78
C VAL A 224 -5.41 -11.72 2.29
N ILE A 225 -6.37 -12.45 2.84
CA ILE A 225 -6.40 -12.77 4.27
C ILE A 225 -5.16 -13.56 4.67
N VAL A 226 -4.81 -14.61 3.93
CA VAL A 226 -3.63 -15.42 4.21
C VAL A 226 -2.35 -14.56 4.13
N ALA A 227 -2.17 -13.80 3.06
CA ALA A 227 -1.00 -12.94 2.89
C ALA A 227 -0.93 -11.84 3.98
N ALA A 228 -2.05 -11.24 4.35
CA ALA A 228 -2.13 -10.25 5.42
C ALA A 228 -1.76 -10.85 6.79
N ILE A 229 -2.30 -12.02 7.13
CA ILE A 229 -1.95 -12.72 8.38
C ILE A 229 -0.46 -13.04 8.42
N LEU A 230 0.12 -13.52 7.30
CA LEU A 230 1.54 -13.81 7.21
C LEU A 230 2.39 -12.56 7.41
N ILE A 231 2.06 -11.42 6.79
CA ILE A 231 2.78 -10.14 7.00
C ILE A 231 2.65 -9.67 8.45
N LEU A 232 1.45 -9.72 9.04
CA LEU A 232 1.22 -9.31 10.42
C LEU A 232 1.99 -10.22 11.41
N ALA A 233 1.98 -11.52 11.20
CA ALA A 233 2.78 -12.46 12.00
C ALA A 233 4.29 -12.22 11.87
N TYR A 234 4.70 -11.67 10.72
CA TYR A 234 6.10 -11.37 10.40
C TYR A 234 6.59 -10.02 10.98
N SER A 235 5.73 -9.27 11.66
CA SER A 235 6.00 -7.92 12.19
C SER A 235 7.31 -7.83 12.99
N LYS A 236 7.60 -8.81 13.85
CA LYS A 236 8.84 -8.85 14.66
C LYS A 236 10.10 -8.96 13.79
N LYS A 237 10.04 -9.75 12.72
CA LYS A 237 11.16 -9.90 11.78
C LYS A 237 11.33 -8.63 10.94
N LEU A 238 10.24 -7.97 10.55
CA LEU A 238 10.28 -6.68 9.85
C LEU A 238 10.92 -5.59 10.72
N ASN A 239 10.70 -5.59 12.05
CA ASN A 239 11.39 -4.68 12.96
C ASN A 239 12.91 -4.86 12.90
N VAL A 240 13.40 -6.09 12.77
CA VAL A 240 14.83 -6.38 12.65
C VAL A 240 15.35 -6.01 11.26
N LEU A 241 14.60 -6.34 10.19
CA LEU A 241 14.99 -6.03 8.80
C LEU A 241 15.14 -4.54 8.56
N SER A 242 14.31 -3.71 9.21
CA SER A 242 14.38 -2.26 9.11
C SER A 242 15.64 -1.63 9.73
N LEU A 243 16.45 -2.41 10.46
CA LEU A 243 17.73 -1.97 10.99
C LEU A 243 18.89 -2.11 9.99
N GLY A 244 18.64 -2.72 8.84
CA GLY A 244 19.63 -2.91 7.80
C GLY A 244 20.37 -4.24 7.86
N LYS A 245 21.16 -4.52 6.80
CA LYS A 245 21.81 -5.82 6.57
C LYS A 245 22.77 -6.23 7.68
N ASP A 246 23.64 -5.31 8.11
CA ASP A 246 24.71 -5.62 9.04
C ASP A 246 24.17 -5.97 10.42
N VAL A 247 23.18 -5.19 10.90
CA VAL A 247 22.52 -5.46 12.19
C VAL A 247 21.73 -6.76 12.15
N CYS A 248 21.01 -7.03 11.06
CA CYS A 248 20.28 -8.30 10.87
C CYS A 248 21.21 -9.49 10.97
N THR A 249 22.36 -9.44 10.28
CA THR A 249 23.33 -10.52 10.27
C THR A 249 23.94 -10.73 11.66
N SER A 250 24.26 -9.66 12.37
CA SER A 250 24.77 -9.71 13.75
C SER A 250 23.76 -10.31 14.74
N LEU A 251 22.46 -10.15 14.48
CA LEU A 251 21.38 -10.76 15.26
C LEU A 251 21.05 -12.20 14.82
N GLY A 252 21.80 -12.78 13.89
CA GLY A 252 21.58 -14.14 13.39
C GLY A 252 20.39 -14.28 12.45
N VAL A 253 19.86 -13.17 11.92
CA VAL A 253 18.74 -13.18 10.98
C VAL A 253 19.26 -13.18 9.55
N ASN A 254 18.88 -14.18 8.74
CA ASN A 254 19.22 -14.21 7.32
C ASN A 254 18.47 -13.11 6.57
N HIS A 255 19.15 -12.00 6.33
CA HIS A 255 18.59 -10.80 5.70
C HIS A 255 18.02 -11.09 4.32
N GLN A 256 18.77 -11.81 3.46
CA GLN A 256 18.38 -12.07 2.07
C GLN A 256 17.10 -12.92 1.95
N SER A 257 17.05 -14.04 2.68
CA SER A 257 15.88 -14.93 2.64
C SER A 257 14.61 -14.24 3.16
N ASN A 258 14.77 -13.42 4.21
CA ASN A 258 13.63 -12.69 4.77
C ASN A 258 13.13 -11.55 3.87
N ILE A 259 14.02 -10.90 3.11
CA ILE A 259 13.63 -9.93 2.07
C ILE A 259 12.83 -10.62 0.97
N ILE A 260 13.35 -11.73 0.42
CA ILE A 260 12.68 -12.47 -0.66
C ILE A 260 11.29 -12.92 -0.19
N TYR A 261 11.17 -13.47 1.01
CA TYR A 261 9.87 -13.87 1.56
C TYR A 261 8.90 -12.69 1.65
N THR A 262 9.36 -11.54 2.15
CA THR A 262 8.52 -10.33 2.25
C THR A 262 8.13 -9.83 0.86
N LEU A 263 9.04 -9.82 -0.11
CA LEU A 263 8.76 -9.42 -1.49
C LEU A 263 7.72 -10.31 -2.17
N ILE A 264 7.71 -11.62 -1.90
CA ILE A 264 6.69 -12.53 -2.40
C ILE A 264 5.30 -12.10 -1.88
N LEU A 265 5.17 -11.88 -0.58
CA LEU A 265 3.90 -11.45 0.02
C LEU A 265 3.44 -10.08 -0.51
N VAL A 266 4.38 -9.13 -0.61
CA VAL A 266 4.13 -7.80 -1.19
C VAL A 266 3.66 -7.93 -2.65
N SER A 267 4.32 -8.78 -3.45
CA SER A 267 3.96 -9.00 -4.86
C SER A 267 2.54 -9.55 -5.00
N VAL A 268 2.16 -10.52 -4.17
CA VAL A 268 0.81 -11.10 -4.18
C VAL A 268 -0.23 -10.03 -3.85
N LEU A 269 -0.05 -9.28 -2.74
CA LEU A 269 -1.00 -8.26 -2.33
C LEU A 269 -1.11 -7.12 -3.35
N MET A 270 0.02 -6.64 -3.88
CA MET A 270 0.03 -5.58 -4.89
C MET A 270 -0.63 -6.02 -6.20
N SER A 271 -0.36 -7.25 -6.66
CA SER A 271 -0.98 -7.77 -7.87
C SER A 271 -2.49 -7.89 -7.74
N ILE A 272 -3.00 -8.38 -6.61
CA ILE A 272 -4.44 -8.47 -6.35
C ILE A 272 -5.08 -7.08 -6.29
N SER A 273 -4.47 -6.15 -5.55
CA SER A 273 -4.99 -4.77 -5.47
C SER A 273 -5.08 -4.12 -6.85
N THR A 274 -3.98 -4.21 -7.62
CA THR A 274 -3.91 -3.59 -8.95
C THR A 274 -4.85 -4.25 -9.95
N ALA A 275 -5.01 -5.58 -9.89
CA ALA A 275 -5.95 -6.30 -10.75
C ALA A 275 -7.43 -5.98 -10.42
N LEU A 276 -7.77 -5.75 -9.15
CA LEU A 276 -9.12 -5.42 -8.71
C LEU A 276 -9.51 -3.96 -8.99
N VAL A 277 -8.65 -3.04 -8.56
CA VAL A 277 -8.97 -1.60 -8.52
C VAL A 277 -8.30 -0.83 -9.66
N GLY A 278 -7.19 -1.33 -10.17
CA GLY A 278 -6.29 -0.60 -11.05
C GLY A 278 -5.17 0.12 -10.26
N PRO A 279 -4.41 0.99 -10.95
CA PRO A 279 -3.31 1.73 -10.33
C PRO A 279 -3.78 2.67 -9.22
N LEU A 280 -3.07 2.66 -8.08
CA LEU A 280 -3.23 3.58 -6.95
C LEU A 280 -1.83 4.06 -6.52
N THR A 281 -1.13 4.78 -7.41
CA THR A 281 0.32 5.01 -7.38
C THR A 281 0.82 5.59 -6.05
N PHE A 282 0.23 6.66 -5.57
CA PHE A 282 0.67 7.36 -4.35
C PHE A 282 -0.12 6.99 -3.10
N TYR A 283 -1.17 6.18 -3.23
CA TYR A 283 -2.02 5.84 -2.10
C TYR A 283 -1.25 5.14 -0.98
N GLY A 284 -0.50 4.09 -1.30
CA GLY A 284 0.33 3.37 -0.32
C GLY A 284 1.38 4.28 0.33
N PHE A 285 2.02 5.15 -0.48
CA PHE A 285 2.97 6.13 0.04
C PHE A 285 2.33 7.09 1.05
N LEU A 286 1.19 7.67 0.71
CA LEU A 286 0.46 8.59 1.57
C LEU A 286 0.10 7.93 2.91
N VAL A 287 -0.46 6.73 2.85
CA VAL A 287 -0.84 5.94 4.03
C VAL A 287 0.36 5.62 4.91
N ALA A 288 1.45 5.11 4.34
CA ALA A 288 2.64 4.75 5.10
C ALA A 288 3.30 5.99 5.73
N THR A 289 3.42 7.08 4.97
CA THR A 289 4.02 8.33 5.45
C THR A 289 3.25 8.92 6.63
N LEU A 290 1.92 9.00 6.53
CA LEU A 290 1.08 9.49 7.62
C LEU A 290 1.15 8.57 8.84
N SER A 291 1.20 7.24 8.62
CA SER A 291 1.32 6.28 9.71
C SER A 291 2.62 6.45 10.49
N TYR A 292 3.75 6.62 9.82
CA TYR A 292 5.03 6.87 10.47
C TYR A 292 5.12 8.23 11.18
N GLN A 293 4.35 9.24 10.74
CA GLN A 293 4.31 10.54 11.42
C GLN A 293 3.48 10.50 12.70
N VAL A 294 2.45 9.68 12.72
CA VAL A 294 1.46 9.63 13.80
C VAL A 294 1.83 8.61 14.88
N VAL A 295 2.42 7.48 14.49
CA VAL A 295 2.80 6.41 15.43
C VAL A 295 4.13 6.75 16.10
N PRO A 296 4.18 6.86 17.43
CA PRO A 296 5.40 7.24 18.17
C PRO A 296 6.36 6.05 18.37
N THR A 297 6.20 4.97 17.63
CA THR A 297 7.05 3.77 17.70
C THR A 297 7.31 3.20 16.30
N TYR A 298 8.41 2.49 16.16
CA TYR A 298 8.77 1.78 14.92
C TYR A 298 8.32 0.32 14.91
N ASP A 299 7.63 -0.15 15.95
CA ASP A 299 7.14 -1.52 16.01
C ASP A 299 5.96 -1.73 15.05
N HIS A 300 6.16 -2.61 14.08
CA HIS A 300 5.18 -2.91 13.04
C HIS A 300 3.84 -3.41 13.58
N ARG A 301 3.82 -3.97 14.80
CA ARG A 301 2.56 -4.37 15.47
C ARG A 301 1.62 -3.18 15.72
N TYR A 302 2.17 -1.96 15.79
CA TYR A 302 1.39 -0.72 15.96
C TYR A 302 1.32 0.09 14.65
N VAL A 303 2.36 0.01 13.82
CA VAL A 303 2.37 0.72 12.54
C VAL A 303 1.34 0.14 11.56
N PHE A 304 1.20 -1.19 11.46
CA PHE A 304 0.24 -1.81 10.56
C PHE A 304 -1.22 -1.47 10.86
N PRO A 305 -1.74 -1.61 12.11
CA PRO A 305 -3.11 -1.21 12.41
C PRO A 305 -3.38 0.26 12.12
N MET A 306 -2.43 1.14 12.42
CA MET A 306 -2.55 2.57 12.10
C MET A 306 -2.60 2.80 10.59
N ALA A 307 -1.76 2.12 9.81
CA ALA A 307 -1.76 2.21 8.36
C ALA A 307 -3.09 1.73 7.76
N LEU A 308 -3.65 0.64 8.29
CA LEU A 308 -4.97 0.15 7.87
C LEU A 308 -6.08 1.17 8.19
N ALA A 309 -6.07 1.77 9.38
CA ALA A 309 -7.07 2.76 9.78
C ALA A 309 -6.98 4.04 8.96
N ILE A 310 -5.76 4.58 8.75
CA ILE A 310 -5.53 5.76 7.92
C ILE A 310 -5.91 5.46 6.46
N GLY A 311 -5.48 4.32 5.92
CA GLY A 311 -5.82 3.92 4.56
C GLY A 311 -7.33 3.80 4.37
N PHE A 312 -8.01 3.14 5.28
CA PHE A 312 -9.47 3.00 5.23
C PHE A 312 -10.17 4.36 5.25
N LEU A 313 -9.76 5.26 6.14
CA LEU A 313 -10.31 6.60 6.20
C LEU A 313 -10.07 7.41 4.92
N ILE A 314 -8.84 7.38 4.37
CA ILE A 314 -8.52 8.12 3.14
C ILE A 314 -9.36 7.62 1.98
N LEU A 315 -9.45 6.30 1.80
CA LEU A 315 -10.15 5.74 0.65
C LEU A 315 -11.66 5.96 0.75
N THR A 316 -12.28 5.63 1.88
CA THR A 316 -13.73 5.82 2.10
C THR A 316 -14.11 7.29 2.10
N GLY A 317 -13.31 8.15 2.71
CA GLY A 317 -13.50 9.60 2.70
C GLY A 317 -13.40 10.19 1.28
N SER A 318 -12.36 9.83 0.51
CA SER A 318 -12.20 10.30 -0.86
C SER A 318 -13.38 9.91 -1.75
N TYR A 319 -13.87 8.67 -1.63
CA TYR A 319 -15.07 8.23 -2.36
C TYR A 319 -16.34 8.94 -1.88
N PHE A 320 -16.50 9.16 -0.57
CA PHE A 320 -17.64 9.89 -0.03
C PHE A 320 -17.70 11.33 -0.58
N PHE A 321 -16.59 12.06 -0.53
CA PHE A 321 -16.51 13.42 -1.09
C PHE A 321 -16.72 13.43 -2.60
N MET A 322 -16.16 12.45 -3.32
CA MET A 322 -16.35 12.34 -4.77
C MET A 322 -17.82 12.18 -5.14
N TYR A 323 -18.55 11.31 -4.45
CA TYR A 323 -19.95 11.06 -4.78
C TYR A 323 -20.92 12.15 -4.31
N HIS A 324 -20.67 12.74 -3.13
CA HIS A 324 -21.65 13.62 -2.50
C HIS A 324 -21.30 15.11 -2.59
N VAL A 325 -20.03 15.45 -2.80
CA VAL A 325 -19.61 16.85 -2.97
C VAL A 325 -19.32 17.17 -4.43
N PHE A 326 -18.61 16.28 -5.12
CA PHE A 326 -18.25 16.46 -6.53
C PHE A 326 -19.24 15.79 -7.52
N ASN A 327 -20.39 15.30 -7.06
CA ASN A 327 -21.43 14.67 -7.88
C ASN A 327 -20.90 13.58 -8.83
N ALA A 328 -19.96 12.79 -8.37
CA ALA A 328 -19.27 11.73 -9.12
C ALA A 328 -18.53 12.23 -10.40
N GLN A 329 -18.26 13.52 -10.50
CA GLN A 329 -17.51 14.10 -11.62
C GLN A 329 -16.00 13.95 -11.37
N GLY A 330 -15.43 12.84 -11.78
CA GLY A 330 -13.99 12.63 -11.69
C GLY A 330 -13.59 11.20 -11.29
N VAL A 331 -12.30 10.99 -11.13
CA VAL A 331 -11.72 9.71 -10.74
C VAL A 331 -11.02 9.86 -9.40
N VAL A 332 -11.39 9.04 -8.42
CA VAL A 332 -10.86 9.12 -7.05
C VAL A 332 -9.35 8.92 -7.01
N SER A 333 -8.80 8.04 -7.87
CA SER A 333 -7.36 7.84 -7.94
C SER A 333 -6.60 9.13 -8.27
N VAL A 334 -7.13 9.99 -9.14
CA VAL A 334 -6.52 11.28 -9.50
C VAL A 334 -6.44 12.22 -8.29
N ILE A 335 -7.49 12.25 -7.47
CA ILE A 335 -7.51 13.05 -6.23
C ILE A 335 -6.46 12.52 -5.24
N ILE A 336 -6.43 11.21 -5.03
CA ILE A 336 -5.44 10.57 -4.15
C ILE A 336 -4.02 10.80 -4.67
N GLU A 337 -3.79 10.70 -5.97
CA GLU A 337 -2.49 10.96 -6.60
C GLU A 337 -2.04 12.40 -6.42
N MET A 338 -2.92 13.36 -6.56
CA MET A 338 -2.64 14.78 -6.33
C MET A 338 -2.19 15.03 -4.88
N PHE A 339 -2.97 14.58 -3.89
CA PHE A 339 -2.63 14.76 -2.48
C PHE A 339 -1.38 13.94 -2.09
N GLY A 340 -1.26 12.71 -2.60
CA GLY A 340 -0.11 11.85 -2.38
C GLY A 340 1.16 12.42 -2.99
N GLY A 341 1.09 12.96 -4.22
CA GLY A 341 2.19 13.63 -4.90
C GLY A 341 2.66 14.90 -4.18
N ILE A 342 1.74 15.73 -3.71
CA ILE A 342 2.06 16.91 -2.88
C ILE A 342 2.77 16.47 -1.58
N THR A 343 2.23 15.47 -0.90
CA THR A 343 2.83 14.92 0.33
C THR A 343 4.23 14.37 0.06
N PHE A 344 4.42 13.67 -1.05
CA PHE A 344 5.71 13.16 -1.51
C PHE A 344 6.73 14.30 -1.69
N LEU A 345 6.35 15.37 -2.39
CA LEU A 345 7.21 16.54 -2.59
C LEU A 345 7.60 17.20 -1.27
N ILE A 346 6.64 17.39 -0.35
CA ILE A 346 6.91 17.97 0.97
C ILE A 346 7.91 17.10 1.75
N VAL A 347 7.73 15.78 1.76
CA VAL A 347 8.63 14.86 2.45
C VAL A 347 10.02 14.87 1.84
N LEU A 348 10.11 14.91 0.51
CA LEU A 348 11.38 14.95 -0.22
C LEU A 348 12.15 16.25 0.06
N LEU A 349 11.47 17.40 0.02
CA LEU A 349 12.07 18.70 0.31
C LEU A 349 12.54 18.82 1.76
N ARG A 350 11.77 18.28 2.73
CA ARG A 350 12.18 18.27 4.14
C ARG A 350 13.38 17.36 4.43
N LYS A 351 13.54 16.24 3.69
CA LYS A 351 14.72 15.37 3.81
C LYS A 351 15.97 15.92 3.12
N GLY A 352 15.83 16.81 2.16
CA GLY A 352 16.96 17.49 1.52
C GLY A 352 17.64 18.56 2.40
N THR A 353 17.09 18.83 3.58
CA THR A 353 17.66 19.77 4.59
C THR A 353 18.28 19.03 5.78
N LEU A 354 18.44 17.72 5.72
CA LEU A 354 19.17 16.87 6.65
C LEU A 354 20.41 16.28 5.92
#